data_4d401f03d600ae74147639b5ced2aaf9
#
_entry.id   4d401f03d600ae74147639b5ced2aaf9
#
_cell.length_a   1.000
_cell.length_b   1.000
_cell.length_c   1.000
_cell.angle_alpha   90.00
_cell.angle_beta   90.00
_cell.angle_gamma   90.00
#
_symmetry.space_group_name_H-M   'P 1'
#
loop_
_entity.id
_entity.type
_entity.pdbx_description
1 polymer ?
#
loop_
_entity_poly.entity_id
_entity_poly.type
_entity_poly.pdbx_seq_one_letter_code
_entity_poly.pdbx_strand_id
1 'polypeptide(L)'
;MAARWPRIGVGALVLVLSACSGTVDGNAAAHQAAQEPGDDVRSIAQVLPEPAELSVAVGAPVQTESEGSAGGIDSLPNGMGDVFPGQCLGVHSPRMRRTFQNAPVTAAFEGEWESSSESGELADPNIRITAGVIELDSAASAHSWYSTFASQWQQCQGQTVTMASAIAGSNERNAAQITDVADTAGVLSAAVLVRAGVAEDTREPLVKQRALTVASRFIVDVQVVRVSTESPDHATDGRAVAVARLIANRIVSTG
;
A
#
# COMPACT_ATOMS: atom_id res chain seq x y z
N MET A 1 -52.89 -47.67 -1.06
CA MET A 1 -52.85 -48.02 0.39
C MET A 1 -52.82 -46.71 1.17
N ALA A 2 -53.91 -46.46 1.88
CA ALA A 2 -54.21 -45.27 2.65
C ALA A 2 -53.86 -45.51 4.12
N ALA A 3 -53.25 -44.55 4.77
CA ALA A 3 -53.11 -44.50 6.23
C ALA A 3 -53.11 -43.05 6.70
N ARG A 4 -54.02 -42.69 7.22
CA ARG A 4 -54.77 -42.13 8.37
C ARG A 4 -53.91 -41.31 9.32
N TRP A 5 -54.32 -40.05 9.46
CA TRP A 5 -53.95 -39.09 10.53
C TRP A 5 -54.81 -39.40 11.80
N PRO A 6 -54.25 -39.03 12.99
CA PRO A 6 -55.14 -38.63 14.09
C PRO A 6 -54.94 -37.17 14.46
N ARG A 7 -56.03 -36.45 14.64
CA ARG A 7 -56.23 -35.19 15.32
C ARG A 7 -56.29 -35.40 16.83
N ILE A 8 -55.70 -34.60 17.64
CA ILE A 8 -55.97 -34.26 19.06
C ILE A 8 -54.99 -33.06 19.35
N GLY A 9 -55.31 -31.96 20.03
CA GLY A 9 -56.46 -31.52 20.82
C GLY A 9 -56.03 -30.09 21.29
N VAL A 10 -57.03 -29.24 21.35
CA VAL A 10 -56.92 -27.83 21.79
C VAL A 10 -56.76 -27.81 23.30
N GLY A 11 -55.67 -27.15 23.79
CA GLY A 11 -55.49 -26.82 25.18
C GLY A 11 -55.26 -25.29 25.32
N ALA A 12 -56.31 -24.60 25.72
CA ALA A 12 -56.22 -23.18 26.06
C ALA A 12 -55.51 -23.03 27.41
N LEU A 13 -54.35 -22.33 27.41
CA LEU A 13 -53.70 -21.93 28.65
C LEU A 13 -53.69 -20.39 28.72
N VAL A 14 -54.53 -19.91 29.62
CA VAL A 14 -54.57 -18.48 30.01
C VAL A 14 -53.32 -18.19 30.81
N LEU A 15 -52.46 -17.32 30.32
CA LEU A 15 -51.32 -16.81 31.08
C LEU A 15 -51.51 -15.33 31.35
N VAL A 16 -51.52 -15.04 32.64
CA VAL A 16 -51.66 -13.77 33.30
C VAL A 16 -50.49 -12.85 32.93
N LEU A 17 -50.78 -11.66 32.41
CA LEU A 17 -49.83 -10.60 32.12
C LEU A 17 -49.43 -9.91 33.45
N SER A 18 -48.24 -10.19 33.94
CA SER A 18 -47.58 -9.36 34.95
C SER A 18 -46.75 -8.32 34.21
N ALA A 19 -47.22 -7.08 34.25
CA ALA A 19 -46.46 -5.92 33.76
C ALA A 19 -45.30 -5.61 34.74
N CYS A 20 -44.08 -5.97 34.37
CA CYS A 20 -42.88 -5.37 34.95
C CYS A 20 -42.44 -4.27 34.01
N SER A 21 -42.65 -3.02 34.44
CA SER A 21 -42.03 -1.81 33.86
C SER A 21 -40.54 -1.82 34.19
N GLY A 22 -39.74 -2.49 33.38
CA GLY A 22 -38.29 -2.32 33.36
C GLY A 22 -37.96 -1.15 32.45
N THR A 23 -37.47 -0.03 33.01
CA THR A 23 -36.76 0.99 32.24
C THR A 23 -35.52 0.33 31.68
N VAL A 24 -35.56 -0.03 30.39
CA VAL A 24 -34.34 -0.36 29.65
C VAL A 24 -33.66 0.97 29.39
N ASP A 25 -32.60 1.27 30.16
CA ASP A 25 -31.60 2.24 29.75
C ASP A 25 -31.03 1.73 28.42
N GLY A 26 -31.60 2.24 27.35
CA GLY A 26 -31.07 2.06 26.02
C GLY A 26 -29.70 2.72 25.94
N ASN A 27 -28.64 1.98 26.17
CA ASN A 27 -27.35 2.31 25.59
C ASN A 27 -27.57 2.31 24.08
N ALA A 28 -27.92 3.47 23.54
CA ALA A 28 -27.75 3.76 22.15
C ALA A 28 -26.27 3.45 21.85
N ALA A 29 -26.03 2.33 21.15
CA ALA A 29 -24.73 2.14 20.51
C ALA A 29 -24.52 3.41 19.70
N ALA A 30 -23.68 4.30 20.22
CA ALA A 30 -23.20 5.44 19.47
C ALA A 30 -22.63 4.84 18.18
N HIS A 31 -23.30 5.07 17.06
CA HIS A 31 -22.63 4.99 15.79
C HIS A 31 -21.36 5.81 15.99
N GLN A 32 -20.19 5.14 16.03
CA GLN A 32 -18.93 5.83 15.92
C GLN A 32 -19.03 6.56 14.59
N ALA A 33 -19.38 7.84 14.67
CA ALA A 33 -19.17 8.75 13.55
C ALA A 33 -17.71 8.53 13.15
N ALA A 34 -17.48 8.26 11.87
CA ALA A 34 -16.13 8.14 11.33
C ALA A 34 -15.37 9.34 11.89
N GLN A 35 -14.38 9.06 12.73
CA GLN A 35 -13.58 10.11 13.37
C GLN A 35 -12.94 10.87 12.23
N GLU A 36 -13.26 12.16 12.10
CA GLU A 36 -12.58 13.01 11.12
C GLU A 36 -11.07 12.88 11.34
N PRO A 37 -10.28 12.75 10.28
CA PRO A 37 -8.83 12.66 10.39
C PRO A 37 -8.33 13.80 11.29
N GLY A 38 -7.54 13.47 12.31
CA GLY A 38 -6.96 14.48 13.20
C GLY A 38 -6.10 15.48 12.42
N ASP A 39 -5.81 16.62 13.01
CA ASP A 39 -5.01 17.68 12.35
C ASP A 39 -3.65 17.16 11.87
N ASP A 40 -3.04 16.20 12.57
CA ASP A 40 -1.79 15.53 12.17
C ASP A 40 -1.92 14.78 10.85
N VAL A 41 -3.03 14.11 10.61
CA VAL A 41 -3.29 13.36 9.37
C VAL A 41 -3.54 14.31 8.19
N ARG A 42 -4.21 15.43 8.41
CA ARG A 42 -4.38 16.47 7.37
C ARG A 42 -3.04 17.10 7.00
N SER A 43 -2.18 17.31 7.97
CA SER A 43 -0.86 17.87 7.76
C SER A 43 0.02 16.93 6.92
N ILE A 44 -0.01 15.62 7.18
CA ILE A 44 0.75 14.62 6.42
C ILE A 44 0.25 14.48 4.97
N ALA A 45 -1.06 14.64 4.71
CA ALA A 45 -1.61 14.62 3.36
C ALA A 45 -1.08 15.77 2.49
N GLN A 46 -0.80 16.94 3.09
CA GLN A 46 -0.34 18.13 2.38
C GLN A 46 1.11 18.02 1.87
N VAL A 47 1.89 17.05 2.35
CA VAL A 47 3.27 16.85 1.88
C VAL A 47 3.34 16.04 0.58
N LEU A 48 2.25 15.38 0.18
CA LEU A 48 2.22 14.72 -1.12
C LEU A 48 2.21 15.77 -2.25
N PRO A 49 2.95 15.51 -3.34
CA PRO A 49 3.02 16.43 -4.47
C PRO A 49 1.71 16.47 -5.26
N GLU A 50 1.45 17.61 -5.85
CA GLU A 50 0.41 17.77 -6.85
C GLU A 50 0.77 17.03 -8.15
N PRO A 51 -0.22 16.60 -8.96
CA PRO A 51 0.03 15.90 -10.23
C PRO A 51 0.99 16.63 -11.16
N ALA A 52 0.95 17.97 -11.20
CA ALA A 52 1.85 18.77 -12.04
C ALA A 52 3.33 18.64 -11.62
N GLU A 53 3.61 18.59 -10.32
CA GLU A 53 4.97 18.42 -9.80
C GLU A 53 5.49 17.00 -10.07
N LEU A 54 4.62 15.99 -9.90
CA LEU A 54 4.93 14.60 -10.24
C LEU A 54 5.18 14.43 -11.72
N SER A 55 4.39 15.09 -12.58
CA SER A 55 4.59 15.06 -14.04
C SER A 55 5.99 15.51 -14.42
N VAL A 56 6.51 16.55 -13.77
CA VAL A 56 7.89 17.01 -13.96
C VAL A 56 8.89 15.96 -13.46
N ALA A 57 8.64 15.38 -12.28
CA ALA A 57 9.57 14.42 -11.67
C ALA A 57 9.69 13.11 -12.47
N VAL A 58 8.60 12.66 -13.11
CA VAL A 58 8.60 11.41 -13.88
C VAL A 58 8.71 11.61 -15.39
N GLY A 59 8.68 12.87 -15.86
CA GLY A 59 8.82 13.20 -17.28
C GLY A 59 7.62 12.82 -18.15
N ALA A 60 6.42 12.68 -17.56
CA ALA A 60 5.19 12.38 -18.28
C ALA A 60 3.98 12.96 -17.54
N PRO A 61 2.91 13.37 -18.22
CA PRO A 61 1.68 13.82 -17.58
C PRO A 61 1.09 12.73 -16.70
N VAL A 62 0.76 13.08 -15.45
CA VAL A 62 0.07 12.18 -14.52
C VAL A 62 -1.11 12.89 -13.89
N GLN A 63 -2.09 12.11 -13.47
CA GLN A 63 -3.28 12.53 -12.74
C GLN A 63 -3.43 11.68 -11.46
N THR A 64 -4.19 12.17 -10.50
CA THR A 64 -4.54 11.39 -9.31
C THR A 64 -5.44 10.22 -9.73
N GLU A 65 -5.03 8.99 -9.40
CA GLU A 65 -5.83 7.78 -9.65
C GLU A 65 -6.85 7.58 -8.52
N SER A 66 -6.41 7.79 -7.28
CA SER A 66 -7.28 7.69 -6.10
C SER A 66 -6.94 8.75 -5.07
N GLU A 67 -7.97 9.25 -4.38
CA GLU A 67 -7.76 10.03 -3.17
C GLU A 67 -7.09 9.13 -2.13
N GLY A 68 -6.00 9.62 -1.57
CA GLY A 68 -5.19 8.83 -0.65
C GLY A 68 -5.93 8.44 0.62
N SER A 69 -5.54 7.33 1.19
CA SER A 69 -6.01 6.89 2.50
C SER A 69 -5.07 7.38 3.60
N ALA A 70 -5.65 7.77 4.73
CA ALA A 70 -4.94 8.27 5.88
C ALA A 70 -5.31 7.49 7.14
N GLY A 71 -4.34 7.24 8.02
CA GLY A 71 -4.59 6.52 9.27
C GLY A 71 -3.31 6.18 10.01
N GLY A 72 -3.38 5.24 10.96
CA GLY A 72 -2.22 4.66 11.62
C GLY A 72 -1.69 3.43 10.88
N ILE A 73 -0.94 2.59 11.59
CA ILE A 73 -0.36 1.35 11.03
C ILE A 73 -1.42 0.44 10.39
N ASP A 74 -2.66 0.47 10.89
CA ASP A 74 -3.75 -0.36 10.37
C ASP A 74 -4.28 0.07 9.01
N SER A 75 -4.00 1.29 8.57
CA SER A 75 -4.32 1.76 7.21
C SER A 75 -3.32 1.23 6.16
N LEU A 76 -2.15 0.76 6.58
CA LEU A 76 -1.16 0.23 5.66
C LEU A 76 -1.61 -1.10 5.03
N PRO A 77 -1.32 -1.33 3.74
CA PRO A 77 -1.70 -2.55 3.03
C PRO A 77 -1.20 -3.82 3.71
N ASN A 78 -2.05 -4.85 3.81
CA ASN A 78 -1.73 -6.13 4.46
C ASN A 78 -2.00 -7.36 3.58
N GLY A 79 -2.22 -7.17 2.28
CA GLY A 79 -2.84 -8.17 1.40
C GLY A 79 -1.91 -9.03 0.54
N MET A 80 -0.59 -9.06 0.77
CA MET A 80 0.35 -9.72 -0.14
C MET A 80 0.48 -11.25 0.04
N GLY A 81 -0.27 -11.87 0.95
CA GLY A 81 -0.16 -13.32 1.19
C GLY A 81 1.23 -13.79 1.60
N ASP A 82 1.56 -15.04 1.26
CA ASP A 82 2.87 -15.63 1.57
C ASP A 82 3.91 -15.17 0.54
N VAL A 83 4.82 -14.34 1.01
CA VAL A 83 5.99 -13.85 0.27
C VAL A 83 7.24 -14.56 0.78
N PHE A 84 8.05 -15.10 -0.12
CA PHE A 84 9.31 -15.75 0.21
C PHE A 84 10.46 -15.28 -0.68
N PRO A 85 11.59 -14.88 -0.11
CA PRO A 85 11.87 -14.71 1.33
C PRO A 85 11.16 -13.49 1.92
N GLY A 86 10.55 -13.66 3.11
CA GLY A 86 9.67 -12.65 3.73
C GLY A 86 10.36 -11.34 4.08
N GLN A 87 11.67 -11.34 4.39
CA GLN A 87 12.45 -10.15 4.67
C GLN A 87 12.58 -9.21 3.46
N CYS A 88 12.38 -9.72 2.23
CA CYS A 88 12.45 -8.91 1.01
C CYS A 88 11.11 -8.28 0.62
N LEU A 89 10.06 -8.44 1.43
CA LEU A 89 8.75 -7.84 1.18
C LEU A 89 8.84 -6.31 1.04
N GLY A 90 9.60 -5.64 1.92
CA GLY A 90 9.73 -4.18 1.92
C GLY A 90 10.42 -3.63 0.66
N VAL A 91 11.32 -4.39 0.03
CA VAL A 91 11.89 -4.04 -1.28
C VAL A 91 10.85 -4.25 -2.37
N HIS A 92 10.15 -5.39 -2.32
CA HIS A 92 9.22 -5.79 -3.37
C HIS A 92 8.00 -4.86 -3.46
N SER A 93 7.45 -4.44 -2.31
CA SER A 93 6.21 -3.67 -2.24
C SER A 93 6.31 -2.55 -1.21
N PRO A 94 5.84 -1.33 -1.58
CA PRO A 94 5.88 -0.20 -0.66
C PRO A 94 4.86 -0.36 0.48
N ARG A 95 5.14 0.31 1.60
CA ARG A 95 4.19 0.58 2.69
C ARG A 95 3.52 -0.65 3.31
N MET A 96 4.03 -1.85 3.10
CA MET A 96 3.39 -3.05 3.64
C MET A 96 3.38 -3.02 5.17
N ARG A 97 2.18 -3.14 5.80
CA ARG A 97 2.01 -3.16 7.26
C ARG A 97 3.01 -4.09 7.95
N ARG A 98 3.24 -5.26 7.37
CA ARG A 98 4.17 -6.27 7.91
C ARG A 98 5.60 -5.76 8.02
N THR A 99 6.03 -4.84 7.16
CA THR A 99 7.39 -4.26 7.20
C THR A 99 7.54 -3.19 8.28
N PHE A 100 6.42 -2.62 8.75
CA PHE A 100 6.36 -1.62 9.81
C PHE A 100 5.77 -2.14 11.12
N GLN A 101 5.55 -3.46 11.24
CA GLN A 101 4.80 -4.06 12.35
C GLN A 101 5.32 -3.69 13.75
N ASN A 102 6.62 -3.46 13.90
CA ASN A 102 7.25 -3.08 15.17
C ASN A 102 7.72 -1.62 15.17
N ALA A 103 7.39 -0.84 14.15
CA ALA A 103 7.70 0.57 14.08
C ALA A 103 6.72 1.38 14.94
N PRO A 104 7.17 2.43 15.62
CA PRO A 104 6.29 3.33 16.36
C PRO A 104 5.58 4.30 15.40
N VAL A 105 4.73 3.75 14.52
CA VAL A 105 3.97 4.51 13.53
C VAL A 105 2.88 5.31 14.23
N THR A 106 2.89 6.62 14.05
CA THR A 106 1.88 7.56 14.57
C THR A 106 0.84 7.90 13.52
N ALA A 107 1.26 8.06 12.26
CA ALA A 107 0.35 8.28 11.14
C ALA A 107 0.95 7.72 9.85
N ALA A 108 0.10 7.46 8.87
CA ALA A 108 0.49 7.09 7.52
C ALA A 108 -0.50 7.70 6.52
N PHE A 109 0.01 8.12 5.39
CA PHE A 109 -0.78 8.59 4.27
C PHE A 109 -0.21 8.03 2.97
N GLU A 110 -1.09 7.72 2.02
CA GLU A 110 -0.71 7.22 0.71
C GLU A 110 -1.40 7.98 -0.40
N GLY A 111 -0.77 8.01 -1.58
CA GLY A 111 -1.36 8.53 -2.80
C GLY A 111 -0.97 7.67 -4.00
N GLU A 112 -1.85 7.63 -4.97
CA GLU A 112 -1.67 6.91 -6.22
C GLU A 112 -1.96 7.81 -7.41
N TRP A 113 -1.08 7.75 -8.41
CA TRP A 113 -1.18 8.54 -9.63
C TRP A 113 -0.86 7.65 -10.84
N GLU A 114 -1.49 7.96 -11.94
CA GLU A 114 -1.23 7.29 -13.21
C GLU A 114 -1.04 8.29 -14.34
N SER A 115 -0.34 7.88 -15.39
CA SER A 115 -0.20 8.72 -16.58
C SER A 115 -1.55 8.89 -17.25
N SER A 116 -1.83 10.12 -17.67
CA SER A 116 -3.04 10.49 -18.40
C SER A 116 -2.72 10.65 -19.88
N SER A 117 -3.66 10.24 -20.75
CA SER A 117 -3.68 10.61 -22.15
C SER A 117 -4.86 11.52 -22.45
N GLU A 118 -4.69 12.49 -23.34
CA GLU A 118 -5.78 13.37 -23.75
C GLU A 118 -6.89 12.63 -24.53
N SER A 119 -6.57 11.46 -25.11
CA SER A 119 -7.51 10.64 -25.87
C SER A 119 -8.35 9.68 -25.03
N GLY A 120 -8.08 9.55 -23.72
CA GLY A 120 -8.72 8.55 -22.86
C GLY A 120 -8.24 7.11 -23.10
N GLU A 121 -7.28 6.89 -24.00
CA GLU A 121 -6.54 5.64 -24.15
C GLU A 121 -5.43 5.57 -23.09
N LEU A 122 -4.92 4.37 -22.83
CA LEU A 122 -3.76 4.23 -21.94
C LEU A 122 -2.58 4.98 -22.56
N ALA A 123 -1.99 5.89 -21.79
CA ALA A 123 -0.78 6.59 -22.23
C ALA A 123 0.35 5.58 -22.46
N ASP A 124 1.16 5.80 -23.50
CA ASP A 124 2.38 5.03 -23.72
C ASP A 124 3.61 5.94 -23.56
N PRO A 125 4.48 5.72 -22.59
CA PRO A 125 4.41 4.65 -21.58
C PRO A 125 3.34 4.91 -20.50
N ASN A 126 2.63 3.87 -20.07
CA ASN A 126 1.79 3.97 -18.88
C ASN A 126 2.68 3.98 -17.63
N ILE A 127 2.61 5.07 -16.88
CA ILE A 127 3.35 5.25 -15.62
C ILE A 127 2.35 5.23 -14.47
N ARG A 128 2.61 4.38 -13.48
CA ARG A 128 1.87 4.36 -12.21
C ARG A 128 2.83 4.66 -11.08
N ILE A 129 2.45 5.61 -10.25
CA ILE A 129 3.19 6.05 -9.07
C ILE A 129 2.37 5.66 -7.85
N THR A 130 3.01 5.04 -6.88
CA THR A 130 2.46 4.78 -5.56
C THR A 130 3.44 5.36 -4.55
N ALA A 131 3.01 6.28 -3.73
CA ALA A 131 3.86 6.88 -2.70
C ALA A 131 3.16 6.88 -1.36
N GLY A 132 3.92 6.65 -0.30
CA GLY A 132 3.48 6.75 1.08
C GLY A 132 4.42 7.57 1.92
N VAL A 133 3.85 8.26 2.90
CA VAL A 133 4.55 8.98 3.95
C VAL A 133 4.13 8.35 5.27
N ILE A 134 5.08 7.77 5.98
CA ILE A 134 4.86 7.09 7.26
C ILE A 134 5.52 7.91 8.36
N GLU A 135 4.73 8.45 9.25
CA GLU A 135 5.19 9.21 10.40
C GLU A 135 5.54 8.28 11.55
N LEU A 136 6.71 8.46 12.12
CA LEU A 136 7.15 7.79 13.34
C LEU A 136 7.16 8.77 14.52
N ASP A 137 7.24 8.24 15.72
CA ASP A 137 7.23 9.03 16.96
C ASP A 137 8.38 10.06 17.05
N SER A 138 9.48 9.81 16.34
CA SER A 138 10.65 10.70 16.35
C SER A 138 11.51 10.58 15.10
N ALA A 139 12.32 11.61 14.83
CA ALA A 139 13.34 11.58 13.78
C ALA A 139 14.39 10.46 14.05
N ALA A 140 14.73 10.21 15.31
CA ALA A 140 15.65 9.14 15.67
C ALA A 140 15.09 7.77 15.30
N SER A 141 13.79 7.54 15.53
CA SER A 141 13.09 6.32 15.11
C SER A 141 13.10 6.19 13.60
N ALA A 142 12.81 7.27 12.86
CA ALA A 142 12.81 7.25 11.39
C ALA A 142 14.19 6.88 10.83
N HIS A 143 15.26 7.45 11.34
CA HIS A 143 16.63 7.11 10.93
C HIS A 143 17.02 5.66 11.30
N SER A 144 16.60 5.18 12.46
CA SER A 144 16.85 3.78 12.88
C SER A 144 16.15 2.80 11.93
N TRP A 145 14.89 3.07 11.57
CA TRP A 145 14.13 2.26 10.63
C TRP A 145 14.72 2.33 9.22
N TYR A 146 15.13 3.51 8.76
CA TYR A 146 15.85 3.64 7.48
C TYR A 146 17.09 2.74 7.44
N SER A 147 17.92 2.77 8.50
CA SER A 147 19.11 1.92 8.58
C SER A 147 18.77 0.44 8.55
N THR A 148 17.64 0.05 9.17
CA THR A 148 17.12 -1.31 9.12
C THR A 148 16.73 -1.69 7.69
N PHE A 149 15.98 -0.84 6.99
CA PHE A 149 15.61 -1.05 5.59
C PHE A 149 16.85 -1.11 4.68
N ALA A 150 17.82 -0.21 4.84
CA ALA A 150 19.05 -0.22 4.06
C ALA A 150 19.78 -1.56 4.19
N SER A 151 19.91 -2.08 5.41
CA SER A 151 20.52 -3.39 5.65
C SER A 151 19.72 -4.54 5.01
N GLN A 152 18.40 -4.53 5.15
CA GLN A 152 17.52 -5.56 4.58
C GLN A 152 17.55 -5.54 3.04
N TRP A 153 17.48 -4.35 2.43
CA TRP A 153 17.48 -4.24 0.97
C TRP A 153 18.79 -4.75 0.38
N GLN A 154 19.92 -4.45 1.00
CA GLN A 154 21.23 -4.99 0.58
C GLN A 154 21.26 -6.54 0.62
N GLN A 155 20.67 -7.16 1.64
CA GLN A 155 20.56 -8.63 1.73
C GLN A 155 19.64 -9.22 0.66
N CYS A 156 18.72 -8.42 0.11
CA CYS A 156 17.79 -8.83 -0.92
C CYS A 156 18.35 -8.66 -2.35
N GLN A 157 19.51 -8.00 -2.52
CA GLN A 157 20.16 -7.85 -3.82
C GLN A 157 20.37 -9.21 -4.49
N GLY A 158 19.87 -9.36 -5.72
CA GLY A 158 19.95 -10.60 -6.51
C GLY A 158 18.96 -11.69 -6.09
N GLN A 159 18.20 -11.50 -5.01
CA GLN A 159 17.21 -12.48 -4.57
C GLN A 159 15.97 -12.49 -5.49
N THR A 160 15.40 -13.68 -5.65
CA THR A 160 14.08 -13.83 -6.27
C THR A 160 13.02 -13.96 -5.20
N VAL A 161 12.08 -13.03 -5.18
CA VAL A 161 10.90 -13.06 -4.31
C VAL A 161 9.78 -13.80 -5.03
N THR A 162 9.16 -14.77 -4.36
CA THR A 162 8.00 -15.48 -4.89
C THR A 162 6.77 -15.18 -4.05
N MET A 163 5.63 -15.03 -4.71
CA MET A 163 4.33 -14.75 -4.10
C MET A 163 3.27 -15.67 -4.66
N ALA A 164 2.26 -16.01 -3.85
CA ALA A 164 1.06 -16.67 -4.37
C ALA A 164 0.41 -15.76 -5.42
N SER A 165 -0.12 -16.36 -6.49
CA SER A 165 -0.90 -15.61 -7.48
C SER A 165 -2.13 -15.00 -6.82
N ALA A 166 -2.49 -13.77 -7.19
CA ALA A 166 -3.74 -13.15 -6.77
C ALA A 166 -4.98 -13.77 -7.43
N ILE A 167 -4.78 -14.64 -8.43
CA ILE A 167 -5.87 -15.32 -9.13
C ILE A 167 -6.38 -16.46 -8.24
N ALA A 168 -7.62 -16.34 -7.80
CA ALA A 168 -8.27 -17.35 -6.96
C ALA A 168 -8.26 -18.72 -7.66
N GLY A 169 -7.78 -19.75 -6.94
CA GLY A 169 -7.68 -21.11 -7.46
C GLY A 169 -6.45 -21.41 -8.33
N SER A 170 -5.60 -20.43 -8.59
CA SER A 170 -4.30 -20.64 -9.25
C SER A 170 -3.25 -21.07 -8.23
N ASN A 171 -2.51 -22.13 -8.55
CA ASN A 171 -1.31 -22.54 -7.80
C ASN A 171 -0.04 -21.85 -8.34
N GLU A 172 -0.20 -20.96 -9.30
CA GLU A 172 0.91 -20.21 -9.87
C GLU A 172 1.50 -19.24 -8.86
N ARG A 173 2.79 -19.03 -8.95
CA ARG A 173 3.51 -18.06 -8.16
C ARG A 173 4.12 -17.02 -9.08
N ASN A 174 3.88 -15.77 -8.78
CA ASN A 174 4.61 -14.69 -9.42
C ASN A 174 6.03 -14.65 -8.84
N ALA A 175 7.00 -14.42 -9.70
CA ALA A 175 8.40 -14.28 -9.32
C ALA A 175 8.88 -12.86 -9.64
N ALA A 176 9.65 -12.28 -8.72
CA ALA A 176 10.23 -10.97 -8.88
C ALA A 176 11.70 -10.97 -8.43
N GLN A 177 12.60 -10.59 -9.33
CA GLN A 177 14.02 -10.47 -9.01
C GLN A 177 14.33 -9.05 -8.54
N ILE A 178 15.05 -8.93 -7.41
CA ILE A 178 15.50 -7.65 -6.89
C ILE A 178 16.90 -7.36 -7.41
N THR A 179 17.08 -6.21 -8.06
CA THR A 179 18.37 -5.77 -8.63
C THR A 179 18.63 -4.31 -8.27
N ASP A 180 19.85 -3.86 -8.54
CA ASP A 180 20.27 -2.45 -8.48
C ASP A 180 20.00 -1.78 -7.13
N VAL A 181 20.17 -2.54 -6.03
CA VAL A 181 20.05 -1.99 -4.69
C VAL A 181 21.20 -1.03 -4.42
N ALA A 182 20.87 0.21 -4.15
CA ALA A 182 21.83 1.26 -3.85
C ALA A 182 21.32 2.19 -2.75
N ASP A 183 22.24 2.76 -1.97
CA ASP A 183 21.98 3.88 -1.06
C ASP A 183 22.83 5.04 -1.51
N THR A 184 22.21 6.07 -2.07
CA THR A 184 22.90 7.22 -2.63
C THR A 184 22.33 8.52 -2.10
N ALA A 185 23.15 9.25 -1.36
CA ALA A 185 22.77 10.52 -0.75
C ALA A 185 21.48 10.43 0.10
N GLY A 186 21.39 9.36 0.91
CA GLY A 186 20.25 9.13 1.82
C GLY A 186 18.95 8.69 1.13
N VAL A 187 19.03 8.24 -0.12
CA VAL A 187 17.93 7.60 -0.81
C VAL A 187 18.31 6.17 -1.14
N LEU A 188 17.61 5.24 -0.53
CA LEU A 188 17.68 3.82 -0.82
C LEU A 188 16.86 3.55 -2.06
N SER A 189 17.41 2.84 -3.04
CA SER A 189 16.74 2.52 -4.31
C SER A 189 16.95 1.06 -4.70
N ALA A 190 16.03 0.53 -5.51
CA ALA A 190 16.13 -0.80 -6.10
C ALA A 190 15.26 -0.91 -7.37
N ALA A 191 15.57 -1.88 -8.23
CA ALA A 191 14.68 -2.36 -9.27
C ALA A 191 14.10 -3.73 -8.88
N VAL A 192 12.83 -3.95 -9.19
CA VAL A 192 12.13 -5.21 -8.97
C VAL A 192 11.57 -5.68 -10.32
N LEU A 193 12.16 -6.72 -10.87
CA LEU A 193 11.83 -7.29 -12.17
C LEU A 193 10.77 -8.38 -11.99
N VAL A 194 9.51 -8.06 -12.26
CA VAL A 194 8.37 -8.96 -12.03
C VAL A 194 8.08 -9.77 -13.28
N ARG A 195 8.02 -11.10 -13.13
CA ARG A 195 7.56 -12.03 -14.15
C ARG A 195 6.25 -12.67 -13.72
N ALA A 196 5.26 -12.71 -14.62
CA ALA A 196 4.03 -13.44 -14.36
C ALA A 196 4.33 -14.96 -14.37
N GLY A 197 3.62 -15.72 -13.53
CA GLY A 197 3.89 -17.09 -13.14
C GLY A 197 3.81 -18.19 -14.21
N VAL A 198 3.90 -17.85 -15.50
CA VAL A 198 3.94 -18.84 -16.59
C VAL A 198 5.40 -19.15 -16.90
N ALA A 199 5.83 -20.38 -16.70
CA ALA A 199 7.22 -20.82 -16.85
C ALA A 199 7.80 -20.59 -18.26
N GLU A 200 6.97 -20.34 -19.26
CA GLU A 200 7.34 -20.09 -20.66
C GLU A 200 7.06 -18.64 -21.11
N ASP A 201 6.80 -17.73 -20.18
CA ASP A 201 6.54 -16.34 -20.53
C ASP A 201 7.82 -15.68 -21.03
N THR A 202 7.90 -15.48 -22.34
CA THR A 202 9.01 -14.81 -23.04
C THR A 202 8.88 -13.28 -23.00
N ARG A 203 7.80 -12.75 -22.42
CA ARG A 203 7.62 -11.31 -22.28
C ARG A 203 8.69 -10.73 -21.38
N GLU A 204 9.08 -9.52 -21.67
CA GLU A 204 9.99 -8.80 -20.81
C GLU A 204 9.37 -8.57 -19.42
N PRO A 205 10.18 -8.61 -18.35
CA PRO A 205 9.66 -8.41 -17.00
C PRO A 205 9.13 -7.00 -16.83
N LEU A 206 8.04 -6.86 -16.08
CA LEU A 206 7.58 -5.56 -15.63
C LEU A 206 8.59 -5.00 -14.61
N VAL A 207 9.10 -3.81 -14.86
CA VAL A 207 10.06 -3.15 -13.97
C VAL A 207 9.32 -2.25 -12.99
N LYS A 208 9.51 -2.49 -11.70
CA LYS A 208 9.11 -1.59 -10.62
C LYS A 208 10.35 -0.92 -10.07
N GLN A 209 10.40 0.38 -10.12
CA GLN A 209 11.43 1.17 -9.45
C GLN A 209 10.99 1.46 -8.03
N ARG A 210 11.88 1.27 -7.07
CA ARG A 210 11.63 1.51 -5.66
C ARG A 210 12.56 2.59 -5.14
N ALA A 211 12.05 3.44 -4.26
CA ALA A 211 12.87 4.39 -3.51
C ALA A 211 12.32 4.57 -2.10
N LEU A 212 13.22 4.70 -1.13
CA LEU A 212 12.88 4.98 0.26
C LEU A 212 13.86 6.01 0.82
N THR A 213 13.36 7.00 1.54
CA THR A 213 14.19 8.02 2.20
C THR A 213 13.57 8.48 3.51
N VAL A 214 14.32 9.26 4.27
CA VAL A 214 13.89 9.88 5.53
C VAL A 214 13.90 11.38 5.40
N ALA A 215 12.84 12.02 5.91
CA ALA A 215 12.78 13.46 6.09
C ALA A 215 12.17 13.76 7.48
N SER A 216 12.95 14.36 8.38
CA SER A 216 12.53 14.57 9.78
C SER A 216 12.11 13.24 10.43
N ARG A 217 10.88 13.14 10.94
CA ARG A 217 10.32 11.92 11.54
C ARG A 217 9.55 11.03 10.55
N PHE A 218 9.63 11.32 9.26
CA PHE A 218 8.88 10.62 8.22
C PHE A 218 9.76 9.69 7.40
N ILE A 219 9.24 8.52 7.08
CA ILE A 219 9.75 7.65 6.03
C ILE A 219 8.90 7.88 4.79
N VAL A 220 9.55 8.19 3.68
CA VAL A 220 8.94 8.30 2.35
C VAL A 220 9.24 7.02 1.59
N ASP A 221 8.21 6.31 1.14
CA ASP A 221 8.32 5.01 0.49
C ASP A 221 7.59 5.04 -0.86
N VAL A 222 8.33 4.92 -1.95
CA VAL A 222 7.86 5.17 -3.32
C VAL A 222 8.05 3.95 -4.21
N GLN A 223 7.07 3.71 -5.06
CA GLN A 223 7.16 2.81 -6.20
C GLN A 223 6.74 3.56 -7.47
N VAL A 224 7.50 3.40 -8.53
CA VAL A 224 7.12 3.80 -9.88
C VAL A 224 7.16 2.58 -10.78
N VAL A 225 6.06 2.32 -11.46
CA VAL A 225 5.92 1.24 -12.45
C VAL A 225 5.79 1.88 -13.82
N ARG A 226 6.56 1.41 -14.79
CA ARG A 226 6.40 1.78 -16.18
C ARG A 226 5.97 0.56 -16.98
N VAL A 227 4.85 0.66 -17.66
CA VAL A 227 4.40 -0.31 -18.64
C VAL A 227 4.52 0.35 -20.01
N SER A 228 5.31 -0.21 -20.91
CA SER A 228 5.48 0.27 -22.29
C SER A 228 5.28 -0.86 -23.26
N THR A 229 4.71 -0.53 -24.43
CA THR A 229 4.60 -1.44 -25.57
C THR A 229 5.92 -1.53 -26.34
N GLU A 230 6.79 -0.54 -26.18
CA GLU A 230 8.15 -0.56 -26.72
C GLU A 230 9.10 -1.26 -25.76
N SER A 231 10.19 -1.83 -26.27
CA SER A 231 11.22 -2.49 -25.43
C SER A 231 11.59 -1.61 -24.27
N PRO A 232 11.41 -2.07 -23.03
CA PRO A 232 11.74 -1.27 -21.88
C PRO A 232 13.23 -1.01 -21.89
N ASP A 233 13.59 0.25 -21.88
CA ASP A 233 14.90 0.61 -21.40
C ASP A 233 14.93 0.21 -19.93
N HIS A 234 15.61 -0.89 -19.61
CA HIS A 234 15.65 -1.49 -18.27
C HIS A 234 16.38 -0.59 -17.25
N ALA A 235 16.81 0.56 -17.71
CA ALA A 235 17.47 1.53 -16.86
C ALA A 235 16.52 1.95 -15.73
N THR A 236 16.99 1.82 -14.53
CA THR A 236 16.50 2.56 -13.39
C THR A 236 16.70 4.04 -13.70
N ASP A 237 15.77 4.62 -14.45
CA ASP A 237 15.86 6.04 -14.91
C ASP A 237 15.73 7.04 -13.74
N GLY A 238 15.70 6.55 -12.51
CA GLY A 238 15.70 7.35 -11.29
C GLY A 238 14.37 8.01 -10.95
N ARG A 239 13.26 7.69 -11.64
CA ARG A 239 11.95 8.32 -11.37
C ARG A 239 11.49 8.13 -9.94
N ALA A 240 11.58 6.92 -9.38
CA ALA A 240 11.21 6.70 -7.99
C ALA A 240 12.06 7.53 -7.03
N VAL A 241 13.37 7.69 -7.31
CA VAL A 241 14.27 8.52 -6.53
C VAL A 241 13.89 10.00 -6.65
N ALA A 242 13.52 10.47 -7.84
CA ALA A 242 13.07 11.85 -8.06
C ALA A 242 11.80 12.16 -7.27
N VAL A 243 10.81 11.25 -7.29
CA VAL A 243 9.56 11.39 -6.51
C VAL A 243 9.84 11.36 -5.01
N ALA A 244 10.68 10.43 -4.53
CA ALA A 244 11.02 10.35 -3.11
C ALA A 244 11.71 11.64 -2.61
N ARG A 245 12.63 12.20 -3.38
CA ARG A 245 13.28 13.49 -3.07
C ARG A 245 12.30 14.65 -3.09
N LEU A 246 11.38 14.68 -4.06
CA LEU A 246 10.35 15.71 -4.14
C LEU A 246 9.52 15.75 -2.86
N ILE A 247 9.02 14.60 -2.41
CA ILE A 247 8.23 14.49 -1.18
C ILE A 247 9.06 14.86 0.05
N ALA A 248 10.31 14.35 0.15
CA ALA A 248 11.19 14.66 1.27
C ALA A 248 11.49 16.17 1.39
N ASN A 249 11.71 16.84 0.26
CA ASN A 249 11.92 18.29 0.24
C ASN A 249 10.68 19.07 0.70
N ARG A 250 9.48 18.64 0.33
CA ARG A 250 8.23 19.25 0.80
C ARG A 250 8.08 19.11 2.32
N ILE A 251 8.37 17.92 2.88
CA ILE A 251 8.35 17.71 4.34
C ILE A 251 9.27 18.68 5.05
N VAL A 252 10.49 18.86 4.54
CA VAL A 252 11.48 19.76 5.16
C VAL A 252 11.08 21.24 5.02
N SER A 253 10.39 21.61 3.94
CA SER A 253 9.97 23.00 3.69
C SER A 253 8.71 23.42 4.45
N THR A 254 7.90 22.46 4.92
CA THR A 254 6.64 22.70 5.63
C THR A 254 6.75 22.55 7.15
N GLY A 255 7.84 22.01 7.67
CA GLY A 255 8.13 21.83 9.10
C GLY A 255 9.09 22.85 9.63
#